data_757e349981c8dac34d9c1593684318d9
#
_entry.id   757e349981c8dac34d9c1593684318d9
#
_cell.length_a   1.000
_cell.length_b   1.000
_cell.length_c   1.000
_cell.angle_alpha   90.00
_cell.angle_beta   90.00
_cell.angle_gamma   90.00
#
_symmetry.space_group_name_H-M   'P 1'
#
loop_
_entity.id
_entity.type
_entity.pdbx_description
1 polymer ?
#
loop_
_entity_poly.entity_id
_entity_poly.type
_entity_poly.pdbx_seq_one_letter_code
_entity_poly.pdbx_strand_id
1 'polypeptide(L)'
;MAPRRTGQRASLPVRWEELTASDFPAAVRRAKRVCVLPIGVIEKHAAHLPLSTDIMAAREASVRAAEREYAVVFPYYYFGQVYETKHYPGGITIRPELLTELLQDVCDEIGRNGFEKILIVNGHGGNTHWLHYFCQMQLARPRDYVVYLTRRPIDEKAAQRIEALRKTDWGGHADEVETSRIMAVRPDLVKLERAGDEDGRPRGRLRDLEDVFTGIWWYADYPEHYAGDARPADPDLGEVAFAAWADGLVKLIRSVKRDRVSGKLQREFHARAERPWGPSRRRRTSRDDQ
;
A
#
# COMPACT_ATOMS: atom_id res chain seq x y z
N MET A 1 -6.13 44.13 29.64
CA MET A 1 -5.53 43.62 28.40
C MET A 1 -4.85 42.28 28.73
N ALA A 2 -5.43 41.18 28.33
CA ALA A 2 -4.82 39.86 28.50
C ALA A 2 -3.73 39.65 27.44
N PRO A 3 -2.58 39.02 27.75
CA PRO A 3 -1.52 38.82 26.79
C PRO A 3 -1.96 37.83 25.72
N ARG A 4 -1.83 38.22 24.44
CA ARG A 4 -1.98 37.31 23.29
C ARG A 4 -0.94 36.20 23.43
N ARG A 5 -1.38 34.97 23.73
CA ARG A 5 -0.55 33.78 23.59
C ARG A 5 -0.10 33.69 22.12
N THR A 6 1.19 33.91 21.89
CA THR A 6 1.87 33.55 20.64
C THR A 6 1.82 32.02 20.53
N GLY A 7 0.75 31.49 19.96
CA GLY A 7 0.60 30.08 19.75
C GLY A 7 1.61 29.64 18.68
N GLN A 8 2.59 28.83 19.04
CA GLN A 8 3.22 27.93 18.10
C GLN A 8 2.08 27.23 17.34
N ARG A 9 1.97 27.43 16.02
CA ARG A 9 1.04 26.69 15.19
C ARG A 9 1.42 25.21 15.33
N ALA A 10 0.63 24.45 16.07
CA ALA A 10 0.80 23.01 16.18
C ALA A 10 0.90 22.45 14.76
N SER A 11 1.84 21.54 14.52
CA SER A 11 1.99 20.91 13.22
C SER A 11 0.73 20.12 12.92
N LEU A 12 0.17 20.30 11.72
CA LEU A 12 -1.01 19.52 11.31
C LEU A 12 -0.69 18.03 11.35
N PRO A 13 -1.58 17.18 11.94
CA PRO A 13 -1.42 15.74 11.92
C PRO A 13 -1.32 15.22 10.49
N VAL A 14 -0.65 14.09 10.31
CA VAL A 14 -0.58 13.41 9.00
C VAL A 14 -1.74 12.44 8.81
N ARG A 15 -2.35 11.96 9.91
CA ARG A 15 -3.46 11.01 9.88
C ARG A 15 -4.76 11.76 9.60
N TRP A 16 -5.50 11.29 8.61
CA TRP A 16 -6.77 11.89 8.18
C TRP A 16 -7.77 12.03 9.33
N GLU A 17 -7.96 10.96 10.10
CA GLU A 17 -8.91 10.89 11.21
C GLU A 17 -8.56 11.76 12.42
N GLU A 18 -7.34 12.27 12.47
CA GLU A 18 -6.90 13.21 13.52
C GLU A 18 -7.08 14.69 13.11
N LEU A 19 -7.43 14.96 11.85
CA LEU A 19 -7.68 16.30 11.35
C LEU A 19 -9.10 16.76 11.71
N THR A 20 -9.22 17.99 12.18
CA THR A 20 -10.54 18.63 12.28
C THR A 20 -11.02 19.07 10.89
N ALA A 21 -12.31 19.21 10.71
CA ALA A 21 -12.87 19.71 9.45
C ALA A 21 -12.32 21.10 9.08
N SER A 22 -12.02 21.92 10.08
CA SER A 22 -11.43 23.28 9.88
C SER A 22 -9.98 23.24 9.43
N ASP A 23 -9.19 22.26 9.88
CA ASP A 23 -7.78 22.12 9.52
C ASP A 23 -7.59 21.38 8.17
N PHE A 24 -8.58 20.62 7.77
CA PHE A 24 -8.52 19.73 6.62
C PHE A 24 -8.09 20.44 5.31
N PRO A 25 -8.65 21.60 4.92
CA PRO A 25 -8.21 22.32 3.72
C PRO A 25 -6.74 22.76 3.77
N ALA A 26 -6.23 23.09 4.97
CA ALA A 26 -4.82 23.45 5.14
C ALA A 26 -3.92 22.20 4.99
N ALA A 27 -4.34 21.06 5.52
CA ALA A 27 -3.65 19.78 5.37
C ALA A 27 -3.54 19.35 3.90
N VAL A 28 -4.64 19.41 3.14
CA VAL A 28 -4.69 19.12 1.70
C VAL A 28 -3.68 20.00 0.93
N ARG A 29 -3.68 21.31 1.19
CA ARG A 29 -2.73 22.23 0.54
C ARG A 29 -1.28 21.90 0.90
N ARG A 30 -0.98 21.66 2.19
CA ARG A 30 0.36 21.28 2.67
C ARG A 30 0.85 19.98 2.04
N ALA A 31 -0.04 19.00 1.91
CA ALA A 31 0.22 17.73 1.23
C ALA A 31 0.41 17.86 -0.29
N LYS A 32 0.27 19.07 -0.87
CA LYS A 32 0.23 19.30 -2.34
C LYS A 32 -0.77 18.39 -3.02
N ARG A 33 -1.93 18.21 -2.39
CA ARG A 33 -3.06 17.38 -2.83
C ARG A 33 -2.71 15.90 -3.01
N VAL A 34 -1.75 15.38 -2.24
CA VAL A 34 -1.39 13.95 -2.19
C VAL A 34 -2.03 13.33 -0.96
N CYS A 35 -2.84 12.29 -1.17
CA CYS A 35 -3.30 11.36 -0.15
C CYS A 35 -2.54 10.04 -0.29
N VAL A 36 -2.03 9.50 0.80
CA VAL A 36 -1.47 8.14 0.87
C VAL A 36 -2.56 7.21 1.39
N LEU A 37 -2.89 6.18 0.62
CA LEU A 37 -3.91 5.18 0.95
C LEU A 37 -3.23 3.83 1.22
N PRO A 38 -2.88 3.51 2.48
CA PRO A 38 -2.39 2.20 2.83
C PRO A 38 -3.52 1.17 2.76
N ILE A 39 -3.28 0.06 2.07
CA ILE A 39 -4.22 -1.05 1.90
C ILE A 39 -3.59 -2.32 2.44
N GLY A 40 -4.28 -3.01 3.33
CA GLY A 40 -3.98 -4.35 3.79
C GLY A 40 -5.24 -5.20 3.77
N VAL A 41 -5.20 -6.32 4.50
CA VAL A 41 -6.36 -7.21 4.67
C VAL A 41 -6.46 -7.66 6.12
N ILE A 42 -7.54 -8.38 6.43
CA ILE A 42 -7.71 -9.12 7.68
C ILE A 42 -7.65 -10.59 7.33
N GLU A 43 -6.52 -11.22 7.63
CA GLU A 43 -6.26 -12.62 7.31
C GLU A 43 -5.39 -13.31 8.37
N LYS A 44 -5.38 -14.63 8.36
CA LYS A 44 -4.47 -15.41 9.19
C LYS A 44 -3.01 -15.13 8.81
N HIS A 45 -2.14 -14.96 9.79
CA HIS A 45 -0.69 -14.89 9.67
C HIS A 45 -0.08 -15.92 10.60
N ALA A 46 -0.12 -17.19 10.22
CA ALA A 46 0.20 -18.34 11.06
C ALA A 46 -0.55 -18.29 12.41
N ALA A 47 -0.03 -18.96 13.45
CA ALA A 47 -0.63 -18.98 14.78
C ALA A 47 -0.17 -17.82 15.68
N HIS A 48 0.84 -17.03 15.27
CA HIS A 48 1.58 -16.12 16.13
C HIS A 48 1.38 -14.63 15.87
N LEU A 49 0.85 -14.23 14.71
CA LEU A 49 0.63 -12.82 14.39
C LEU A 49 -0.86 -12.43 14.38
N PRO A 50 -1.17 -11.15 14.62
CA PRO A 50 -2.54 -10.66 14.56
C PRO A 50 -3.07 -10.66 13.12
N LEU A 51 -4.38 -10.83 12.96
CA LEU A 51 -5.07 -10.83 11.66
C LEU A 51 -4.86 -9.55 10.83
N SER A 52 -4.53 -8.44 11.48
CA SER A 52 -4.34 -7.12 10.86
C SER A 52 -2.88 -6.81 10.50
N THR A 53 -2.00 -7.79 10.45
CA THR A 53 -0.55 -7.62 10.20
C THR A 53 -0.27 -6.72 8.98
N ASP A 54 -0.89 -7.00 7.87
CA ASP A 54 -0.69 -6.28 6.60
C ASP A 54 -1.01 -4.79 6.69
N ILE A 55 -2.22 -4.47 7.18
CA ILE A 55 -2.64 -3.07 7.26
C ILE A 55 -1.89 -2.31 8.36
N MET A 56 -1.53 -2.97 9.45
CA MET A 56 -0.70 -2.36 10.49
C MET A 56 0.66 -1.97 9.91
N ALA A 57 1.32 -2.89 9.20
CA ALA A 57 2.62 -2.63 8.60
C ALA A 57 2.57 -1.56 7.51
N ALA A 58 1.62 -1.64 6.58
CA ALA A 58 1.48 -0.66 5.50
C ALA A 58 1.17 0.75 6.03
N ARG A 59 0.30 0.83 7.04
CA ARG A 59 -0.07 2.11 7.64
C ARG A 59 1.09 2.70 8.44
N GLU A 60 1.78 1.94 9.24
CA GLU A 60 2.93 2.41 10.02
C GLU A 60 4.01 2.98 9.11
N ALA A 61 4.41 2.25 8.06
CA ALA A 61 5.37 2.73 7.08
C ALA A 61 4.91 4.04 6.40
N SER A 62 3.62 4.14 6.07
CA SER A 62 3.02 5.32 5.45
C SER A 62 3.02 6.53 6.38
N VAL A 63 2.70 6.34 7.67
CA VAL A 63 2.72 7.41 8.68
C VAL A 63 4.15 7.89 8.91
N ARG A 64 5.12 7.00 9.13
CA ARG A 64 6.54 7.36 9.29
C ARG A 64 7.07 8.14 8.07
N ALA A 65 6.64 7.78 6.88
CA ALA A 65 7.02 8.51 5.67
C ALA A 65 6.35 9.90 5.57
N ALA A 66 5.06 9.98 5.89
CA ALA A 66 4.28 11.22 5.82
C ALA A 66 4.71 12.26 6.88
N GLU A 67 5.19 11.83 8.03
CA GLU A 67 5.78 12.71 9.06
C GLU A 67 7.06 13.38 8.55
N ARG A 68 7.83 12.74 7.70
CA ARG A 68 9.08 13.23 7.12
C ARG A 68 8.89 14.00 5.81
N GLU A 69 7.86 13.63 5.03
CA GLU A 69 7.45 14.30 3.80
C GLU A 69 5.93 14.45 3.81
N TYR A 70 5.43 15.54 4.38
CA TYR A 70 4.03 15.71 4.76
C TYR A 70 3.05 15.28 3.66
N ALA A 71 2.28 14.25 3.90
CA ALA A 71 1.13 13.83 3.11
C ALA A 71 0.00 13.48 4.09
N VAL A 72 -1.24 13.46 3.62
CA VAL A 72 -2.34 12.96 4.45
C VAL A 72 -2.46 11.46 4.25
N VAL A 73 -2.41 10.70 5.35
CA VAL A 73 -2.56 9.25 5.35
C VAL A 73 -4.00 8.89 5.63
N PHE A 74 -4.65 8.19 4.72
CA PHE A 74 -6.03 7.72 4.85
C PHE A 74 -6.18 6.76 6.04
N PRO A 75 -7.34 6.69 6.69
CA PRO A 75 -7.62 5.76 7.78
C PRO A 75 -7.35 4.29 7.42
N TYR A 76 -7.52 3.38 8.37
CA TYR A 76 -7.33 1.96 8.14
C TYR A 76 -8.25 1.46 7.01
N TYR A 77 -7.66 0.98 5.91
CA TYR A 77 -8.38 0.33 4.81
C TYR A 77 -7.92 -1.12 4.68
N TYR A 78 -8.72 -2.05 5.20
CA TYR A 78 -8.38 -3.46 5.32
C TYR A 78 -9.24 -4.38 4.42
N PHE A 79 -9.85 -3.83 3.39
CA PHE A 79 -10.59 -4.60 2.40
C PHE A 79 -9.71 -4.85 1.17
N GLY A 80 -9.48 -6.12 0.86
CA GLY A 80 -8.64 -6.55 -0.25
C GLY A 80 -8.97 -7.97 -0.72
N GLN A 81 -8.23 -8.44 -1.71
CA GLN A 81 -8.33 -9.79 -2.20
C GLN A 81 -7.60 -10.73 -1.22
N VAL A 82 -8.33 -11.68 -0.64
CA VAL A 82 -7.81 -12.59 0.40
C VAL A 82 -8.63 -13.89 0.48
N TYR A 83 -9.02 -14.42 -0.69
CA TYR A 83 -9.89 -15.60 -0.74
C TYR A 83 -9.21 -16.88 -0.26
N GLU A 84 -7.91 -16.96 -0.38
CA GLU A 84 -7.08 -18.10 -0.02
C GLU A 84 -7.07 -18.38 1.48
N THR A 85 -7.47 -17.42 2.33
CA THR A 85 -7.59 -17.61 3.79
C THR A 85 -8.98 -18.05 4.27
N LYS A 86 -9.96 -18.22 3.39
CA LYS A 86 -11.37 -18.49 3.75
C LYS A 86 -11.60 -19.75 4.58
N HIS A 87 -10.68 -20.68 4.56
CA HIS A 87 -10.74 -21.92 5.35
C HIS A 87 -10.31 -21.73 6.81
N TYR A 88 -9.91 -20.50 7.20
CA TYR A 88 -9.60 -20.15 8.59
C TYR A 88 -10.58 -19.12 9.14
N PRO A 89 -10.83 -19.11 10.47
CA PRO A 89 -11.68 -18.10 11.10
C PRO A 89 -10.96 -16.75 11.17
N GLY A 90 -11.74 -15.68 11.24
CA GLY A 90 -11.27 -14.31 11.45
C GLY A 90 -10.91 -13.53 10.19
N GLY A 91 -10.75 -14.17 9.03
CA GLY A 91 -10.55 -13.48 7.76
C GLY A 91 -11.82 -12.75 7.28
N ILE A 92 -11.63 -11.62 6.61
CA ILE A 92 -12.74 -10.84 6.03
C ILE A 92 -12.59 -10.83 4.52
N THR A 93 -13.47 -11.56 3.82
CA THR A 93 -13.48 -11.63 2.36
C THR A 93 -14.71 -10.92 1.79
N ILE A 94 -14.50 -10.08 0.80
CA ILE A 94 -15.55 -9.31 0.11
C ILE A 94 -15.68 -9.84 -1.32
N ARG A 95 -16.91 -9.85 -1.87
CA ARG A 95 -17.14 -10.22 -3.27
C ARG A 95 -16.32 -9.32 -4.21
N PRO A 96 -15.74 -9.85 -5.32
CA PRO A 96 -14.83 -9.09 -6.18
C PRO A 96 -15.43 -7.80 -6.73
N GLU A 97 -16.71 -7.84 -7.11
CA GLU A 97 -17.44 -6.68 -7.64
C GLU A 97 -17.53 -5.58 -6.58
N LEU A 98 -18.04 -5.92 -5.39
CA LEU A 98 -18.19 -4.98 -4.28
C LEU A 98 -16.84 -4.46 -3.78
N LEU A 99 -15.81 -5.30 -3.75
CA LEU A 99 -14.46 -4.91 -3.36
C LEU A 99 -13.91 -3.81 -4.29
N THR A 100 -14.13 -3.97 -5.59
CA THR A 100 -13.67 -3.02 -6.61
C THR A 100 -14.48 -1.73 -6.56
N GLU A 101 -15.79 -1.82 -6.42
CA GLU A 101 -16.70 -0.66 -6.26
C GLU A 101 -16.37 0.12 -4.98
N LEU A 102 -16.16 -0.56 -3.85
CA LEU A 102 -15.81 0.08 -2.57
C LEU A 102 -14.49 0.86 -2.68
N LEU A 103 -13.45 0.28 -3.29
CA LEU A 103 -12.18 0.99 -3.48
C LEU A 103 -12.36 2.19 -4.42
N GLN A 104 -13.21 2.06 -5.45
CA GLN A 104 -13.51 3.15 -6.37
C GLN A 104 -14.21 4.30 -5.64
N ASP A 105 -15.24 4.01 -4.86
CA ASP A 105 -15.98 5.01 -4.09
C ASP A 105 -15.06 5.72 -3.07
N VAL A 106 -14.16 4.97 -2.41
CA VAL A 106 -13.15 5.57 -1.51
C VAL A 106 -12.22 6.52 -2.27
N CYS A 107 -11.75 6.14 -3.45
CA CYS A 107 -10.90 7.02 -4.27
C CYS A 107 -11.68 8.25 -4.76
N ASP A 108 -12.94 8.10 -5.15
CA ASP A 108 -13.80 9.21 -5.57
C ASP A 108 -14.05 10.17 -4.39
N GLU A 109 -14.26 9.66 -3.17
CA GLU A 109 -14.41 10.49 -1.97
C GLU A 109 -13.10 11.19 -1.58
N ILE A 110 -11.94 10.54 -1.72
CA ILE A 110 -10.64 11.20 -1.55
C ILE A 110 -10.51 12.37 -2.55
N GLY A 111 -10.86 12.14 -3.81
CA GLY A 111 -10.89 13.17 -4.85
C GLY A 111 -11.84 14.32 -4.52
N ARG A 112 -13.09 14.02 -4.13
CA ARG A 112 -14.09 15.00 -3.70
C ARG A 112 -13.61 15.88 -2.55
N ASN A 113 -12.79 15.33 -1.67
CA ASN A 113 -12.18 16.05 -0.55
C ASN A 113 -10.94 16.88 -0.95
N GLY A 114 -10.66 17.03 -2.24
CA GLY A 114 -9.68 17.98 -2.79
C GLY A 114 -8.31 17.39 -3.06
N PHE A 115 -8.12 16.08 -2.99
CA PHE A 115 -6.90 15.41 -3.40
C PHE A 115 -6.91 15.13 -4.90
N GLU A 116 -5.81 15.41 -5.57
CA GLU A 116 -5.63 15.16 -7.00
C GLU A 116 -4.74 13.93 -7.26
N LYS A 117 -4.11 13.38 -6.22
CA LYS A 117 -3.14 12.30 -6.32
C LYS A 117 -3.32 11.33 -5.16
N ILE A 118 -3.61 10.10 -5.49
CA ILE A 118 -3.84 9.02 -4.51
C ILE A 118 -2.72 8.01 -4.67
N LEU A 119 -1.84 7.91 -3.66
CA LEU A 119 -0.77 6.92 -3.63
C LEU A 119 -1.22 5.72 -2.80
N ILE A 120 -1.62 4.65 -3.48
CA ILE A 120 -1.93 3.37 -2.85
C ILE A 120 -0.62 2.70 -2.43
N VAL A 121 -0.54 2.34 -1.14
CA VAL A 121 0.56 1.56 -0.56
C VAL A 121 0.03 0.18 -0.22
N ASN A 122 0.36 -0.81 -1.05
CA ASN A 122 -0.12 -2.18 -0.86
C ASN A 122 0.72 -2.93 0.18
N GLY A 123 0.08 -3.35 1.28
CA GLY A 123 0.67 -4.18 2.33
C GLY A 123 0.55 -5.68 2.09
N HIS A 124 -0.40 -6.13 1.26
CA HIS A 124 -0.78 -7.53 1.09
C HIS A 124 -0.40 -8.10 -0.29
N GLY A 125 0.21 -9.28 -0.29
CA GLY A 125 0.66 -9.94 -1.53
C GLY A 125 -0.48 -10.26 -2.50
N GLY A 126 -1.59 -10.79 -2.00
CA GLY A 126 -2.76 -11.19 -2.78
C GLY A 126 -3.42 -10.04 -3.55
N ASN A 127 -3.29 -8.81 -3.07
CA ASN A 127 -3.81 -7.62 -3.76
C ASN A 127 -3.09 -7.28 -5.06
N THR A 128 -1.92 -7.85 -5.35
CA THR A 128 -1.02 -7.36 -6.40
C THR A 128 -1.72 -7.27 -7.77
N HIS A 129 -2.31 -8.35 -8.26
CA HIS A 129 -2.94 -8.37 -9.58
C HIS A 129 -4.21 -7.50 -9.63
N TRP A 130 -5.03 -7.56 -8.59
CA TRP A 130 -6.24 -6.76 -8.48
C TRP A 130 -5.94 -5.26 -8.49
N LEU A 131 -4.96 -4.78 -7.70
CA LEU A 131 -4.63 -3.36 -7.64
C LEU A 131 -3.97 -2.84 -8.92
N HIS A 132 -3.18 -3.67 -9.64
CA HIS A 132 -2.70 -3.29 -10.97
C HIS A 132 -3.85 -3.12 -11.96
N TYR A 133 -4.80 -4.07 -11.98
CA TYR A 133 -5.99 -3.96 -12.79
C TYR A 133 -6.85 -2.75 -12.39
N PHE A 134 -7.02 -2.50 -11.08
CA PHE A 134 -7.72 -1.32 -10.58
C PHE A 134 -7.11 -0.01 -11.10
N CYS A 135 -5.79 0.09 -11.14
CA CYS A 135 -5.12 1.26 -11.74
C CYS A 135 -5.44 1.40 -13.23
N GLN A 136 -5.51 0.30 -13.99
CA GLN A 136 -5.92 0.34 -15.40
C GLN A 136 -7.40 0.70 -15.56
N MET A 137 -8.27 0.26 -14.67
CA MET A 137 -9.69 0.63 -14.66
C MET A 137 -9.93 2.14 -14.52
N GLN A 138 -8.97 2.91 -14.01
CA GLN A 138 -9.08 4.37 -13.96
C GLN A 138 -9.18 5.01 -15.35
N LEU A 139 -8.83 4.30 -16.41
CA LEU A 139 -9.02 4.72 -17.78
C LEU A 139 -10.44 4.49 -18.32
N ALA A 140 -11.33 3.81 -17.59
CA ALA A 140 -12.70 3.57 -18.02
C ALA A 140 -13.56 4.85 -18.01
N ARG A 141 -13.25 5.79 -17.15
CA ARG A 141 -13.99 7.07 -17.02
C ARG A 141 -13.02 8.21 -16.64
N PRO A 142 -13.28 9.47 -17.09
CA PRO A 142 -12.53 10.64 -16.64
C PRO A 142 -12.59 10.79 -15.11
N ARG A 143 -11.46 11.18 -14.50
CA ARG A 143 -11.33 11.46 -13.08
C ARG A 143 -10.51 12.74 -12.88
N ASP A 144 -10.81 13.48 -11.81
CA ASP A 144 -10.06 14.70 -11.44
C ASP A 144 -8.82 14.37 -10.57
N TYR A 145 -8.53 13.11 -10.39
CA TYR A 145 -7.38 12.61 -9.65
C TYR A 145 -6.64 11.50 -10.42
N VAL A 146 -5.42 11.22 -10.00
CA VAL A 146 -4.59 10.13 -10.52
C VAL A 146 -4.30 9.14 -9.40
N VAL A 147 -4.46 7.85 -9.69
CA VAL A 147 -4.09 6.76 -8.78
C VAL A 147 -2.69 6.26 -9.11
N TYR A 148 -1.83 6.20 -8.11
CA TYR A 148 -0.49 5.61 -8.15
C TYR A 148 -0.46 4.41 -7.22
N LEU A 149 0.26 3.36 -7.60
CA LEU A 149 0.37 2.14 -6.83
C LEU A 149 1.83 1.84 -6.51
N THR A 150 2.08 1.49 -5.26
CA THR A 150 3.36 0.91 -4.83
C THR A 150 3.13 -0.20 -3.81
N ARG A 151 4.12 -1.05 -3.62
CA ARG A 151 4.11 -2.04 -2.54
C ARG A 151 5.15 -1.64 -1.48
N ARG A 152 6.34 -2.15 -1.58
CA ARG A 152 7.48 -1.86 -0.67
C ARG A 152 8.63 -1.28 -1.48
N PRO A 153 8.72 0.03 -1.65
CA PRO A 153 9.75 0.67 -2.47
C PRO A 153 11.08 0.74 -1.70
N ILE A 154 11.71 -0.41 -1.46
CA ILE A 154 12.99 -0.56 -0.78
C ILE A 154 14.09 -0.56 -1.84
N ASP A 155 15.13 0.26 -1.68
CA ASP A 155 16.28 0.23 -2.59
C ASP A 155 17.19 -0.96 -2.31
N GLU A 156 18.06 -1.28 -3.28
CA GLU A 156 18.91 -2.46 -3.23
C GLU A 156 19.80 -2.52 -1.99
N LYS A 157 20.40 -1.39 -1.60
CA LYS A 157 21.27 -1.32 -0.43
C LYS A 157 20.50 -1.62 0.87
N ALA A 158 19.28 -1.09 0.98
CA ALA A 158 18.43 -1.37 2.12
C ALA A 158 17.94 -2.82 2.12
N ALA A 159 17.64 -3.38 0.96
CA ALA A 159 17.27 -4.80 0.83
C ALA A 159 18.42 -5.71 1.27
N GLN A 160 19.65 -5.42 0.81
CA GLN A 160 20.87 -6.16 1.23
C GLN A 160 21.10 -6.07 2.74
N ARG A 161 20.84 -4.90 3.36
CA ARG A 161 20.96 -4.76 4.81
C ARG A 161 19.91 -5.59 5.58
N ILE A 162 18.67 -5.63 5.11
CA ILE A 162 17.63 -6.47 5.69
C ILE A 162 18.03 -7.94 5.58
N GLU A 163 18.48 -8.37 4.39
CA GLU A 163 18.90 -9.74 4.15
C GLU A 163 20.11 -10.15 5.02
N ALA A 164 21.06 -9.25 5.24
CA ALA A 164 22.21 -9.50 6.11
C ALA A 164 21.86 -9.66 7.59
N LEU A 165 20.73 -9.12 8.03
CA LEU A 165 20.23 -9.25 9.41
C LEU A 165 19.30 -10.45 9.57
N ARG A 166 18.67 -10.89 8.48
CA ARG A 166 17.78 -12.02 8.44
C ARG A 166 18.54 -13.32 8.74
N LYS A 167 17.94 -14.19 9.54
CA LYS A 167 18.50 -15.48 9.97
C LYS A 167 17.95 -16.65 9.15
N THR A 168 16.82 -16.43 8.45
CA THR A 168 16.20 -17.43 7.57
C THR A 168 16.53 -17.11 6.10
N ASP A 169 16.63 -18.12 5.26
CA ASP A 169 16.92 -18.00 3.83
C ASP A 169 15.67 -18.04 2.93
N TRP A 170 14.51 -18.19 3.52
CA TRP A 170 13.22 -18.26 2.82
C TRP A 170 12.08 -17.67 3.64
N GLY A 171 10.99 -17.30 2.98
CA GLY A 171 9.81 -16.73 3.60
C GLY A 171 8.89 -16.07 2.57
N GLY A 172 7.78 -15.50 3.04
CA GLY A 172 6.84 -14.82 2.17
C GLY A 172 5.54 -14.42 2.87
N HIS A 173 5.16 -15.11 3.97
CA HIS A 173 3.96 -14.79 4.72
C HIS A 173 4.09 -15.22 6.18
N ALA A 174 3.85 -14.30 7.09
CA ALA A 174 4.06 -14.48 8.53
C ALA A 174 5.50 -14.91 8.88
N ASP A 175 6.46 -14.59 8.03
CA ASP A 175 7.86 -14.96 8.13
C ASP A 175 8.63 -14.13 9.18
N GLU A 176 9.93 -14.37 9.26
CA GLU A 176 10.84 -13.65 10.16
C GLU A 176 10.71 -12.13 10.01
N VAL A 177 10.67 -11.60 8.77
CA VAL A 177 10.67 -10.15 8.53
C VAL A 177 9.31 -9.54 8.83
N GLU A 178 8.19 -10.23 8.50
CA GLU A 178 6.85 -9.75 8.84
C GLU A 178 6.62 -9.76 10.34
N THR A 179 7.04 -10.83 11.00
CA THR A 179 6.96 -10.95 12.46
C THR A 179 7.80 -9.88 13.15
N SER A 180 9.04 -9.67 12.70
CA SER A 180 9.93 -8.64 13.23
C SER A 180 9.31 -7.24 13.14
N ARG A 181 8.65 -6.91 12.02
CA ARG A 181 7.95 -5.63 11.86
C ARG A 181 6.85 -5.44 12.90
N ILE A 182 6.02 -6.46 13.15
CA ILE A 182 4.97 -6.34 14.16
C ILE A 182 5.55 -6.30 15.57
N MET A 183 6.62 -7.05 15.85
CA MET A 183 7.35 -6.96 17.12
C MET A 183 7.87 -5.54 17.39
N ALA A 184 8.34 -4.83 16.37
CA ALA A 184 8.86 -3.47 16.51
C ALA A 184 7.78 -2.45 16.89
N VAL A 185 6.51 -2.65 16.52
CA VAL A 185 5.45 -1.66 16.71
C VAL A 185 4.35 -2.09 17.66
N ARG A 186 4.07 -3.39 17.75
CA ARG A 186 3.05 -3.98 18.59
C ARG A 186 3.49 -5.35 19.14
N PRO A 187 4.58 -5.38 19.93
CA PRO A 187 5.09 -6.62 20.54
C PRO A 187 4.03 -7.34 21.39
N ASP A 188 3.10 -6.59 21.98
CA ASP A 188 1.97 -7.10 22.77
C ASP A 188 1.03 -8.03 22.00
N LEU A 189 0.98 -7.90 20.67
CA LEU A 189 0.12 -8.71 19.77
C LEU A 189 0.82 -9.96 19.22
N VAL A 190 2.14 -10.04 19.31
CA VAL A 190 2.91 -11.19 18.78
C VAL A 190 2.97 -12.30 19.81
N LYS A 191 2.64 -13.53 19.39
CA LYS A 191 2.68 -14.76 20.21
C LYS A 191 3.81 -15.64 19.70
N LEU A 192 5.04 -15.16 19.83
CA LEU A 192 6.22 -15.79 19.19
C LEU A 192 6.40 -17.25 19.65
N GLU A 193 5.97 -17.60 20.85
CA GLU A 193 5.94 -18.96 21.36
C GLU A 193 5.13 -19.95 20.50
N ARG A 194 4.24 -19.44 19.64
CA ARG A 194 3.42 -20.23 18.70
C ARG A 194 4.00 -20.31 17.29
N ALA A 195 5.12 -19.67 17.04
CA ALA A 195 5.70 -19.62 15.68
C ALA A 195 6.17 -20.99 15.14
N GLY A 196 6.27 -21.99 16.01
CA GLY A 196 6.60 -23.38 15.66
C GLY A 196 5.41 -24.34 15.62
N ASP A 197 4.20 -23.88 15.90
CA ASP A 197 3.00 -24.73 15.96
C ASP A 197 2.54 -25.20 14.57
N GLU A 198 2.95 -24.51 13.51
CA GLU A 198 2.57 -24.78 12.13
C GLU A 198 3.82 -24.88 11.24
N ASP A 199 3.72 -25.68 10.18
CA ASP A 199 4.79 -25.84 9.19
C ASP A 199 4.64 -24.83 8.06
N GLY A 200 5.58 -23.88 7.96
CA GLY A 200 5.62 -22.86 6.93
C GLY A 200 6.25 -23.32 5.59
N ARG A 201 6.66 -24.58 5.45
CA ARG A 201 7.30 -25.09 4.22
C ARG A 201 6.29 -25.35 3.09
N PRO A 202 6.67 -25.11 1.82
CA PRO A 202 5.80 -25.41 0.70
C PRO A 202 5.57 -26.92 0.57
N ARG A 203 4.32 -27.32 0.33
CA ARG A 203 3.93 -28.74 0.18
C ARG A 203 4.20 -29.29 -1.22
N GLY A 204 4.41 -28.44 -2.23
CA GLY A 204 4.71 -28.83 -3.61
C GLY A 204 3.58 -29.64 -4.29
N ARG A 205 2.32 -29.43 -3.88
CA ARG A 205 1.20 -30.26 -4.38
C ARG A 205 0.81 -29.99 -5.84
N LEU A 206 1.27 -28.88 -6.41
CA LEU A 206 1.06 -28.52 -7.83
C LEU A 206 2.38 -28.46 -8.63
N ARG A 207 3.43 -29.10 -8.15
CA ARG A 207 4.77 -29.06 -8.78
C ARG A 207 4.80 -29.60 -10.23
N ASP A 208 3.83 -30.43 -10.59
CA ASP A 208 3.72 -30.99 -11.94
C ASP A 208 2.93 -30.07 -12.91
N LEU A 209 2.45 -28.91 -12.44
CA LEU A 209 1.78 -27.88 -13.24
C LEU A 209 2.75 -26.72 -13.49
N GLU A 210 3.67 -26.90 -14.43
CA GLU A 210 4.60 -25.87 -14.82
C GLU A 210 3.91 -24.82 -15.71
N ASP A 211 4.27 -23.54 -15.57
CA ASP A 211 3.77 -22.41 -16.37
C ASP A 211 2.25 -22.22 -16.37
N VAL A 212 1.53 -22.80 -15.41
CA VAL A 212 0.07 -22.69 -15.27
C VAL A 212 -0.30 -22.06 -13.94
N PHE A 213 -1.08 -20.98 -13.99
CA PHE A 213 -1.64 -20.37 -12.80
C PHE A 213 -3.05 -20.89 -12.51
N THR A 214 -3.32 -21.25 -11.26
CA THR A 214 -4.66 -21.59 -10.77
C THR A 214 -4.90 -20.93 -9.41
N GLY A 215 -6.13 -20.49 -9.14
CA GLY A 215 -6.47 -19.77 -7.90
C GLY A 215 -6.22 -20.57 -6.60
N ILE A 216 -6.04 -21.90 -6.69
CA ILE A 216 -5.77 -22.75 -5.52
C ILE A 216 -4.27 -22.87 -5.18
N TRP A 217 -3.36 -22.22 -5.95
CA TRP A 217 -1.91 -22.40 -5.84
C TRP A 217 -1.37 -22.13 -4.42
N TRP A 218 -1.87 -21.08 -3.74
CA TRP A 218 -1.42 -20.74 -2.40
C TRP A 218 -1.80 -21.82 -1.38
N TYR A 219 -3.07 -22.24 -1.39
CA TYR A 219 -3.52 -23.33 -0.54
C TYR A 219 -2.83 -24.66 -0.86
N ALA A 220 -2.43 -24.86 -2.10
CA ALA A 220 -1.72 -26.09 -2.49
C ALA A 220 -0.35 -26.18 -1.77
N ASP A 221 0.36 -25.06 -1.64
CA ASP A 221 1.66 -25.05 -0.99
C ASP A 221 1.60 -24.70 0.50
N TYR A 222 0.73 -23.79 0.89
CA TYR A 222 0.67 -23.27 2.25
C TYR A 222 -0.73 -23.38 2.87
N PRO A 223 -1.20 -24.61 3.14
CA PRO A 223 -2.55 -24.82 3.69
C PRO A 223 -2.73 -24.23 5.09
N GLU A 224 -1.66 -24.10 5.88
CA GLU A 224 -1.68 -23.45 7.17
C GLU A 224 -1.67 -21.91 7.08
N HIS A 225 -1.65 -21.34 5.86
CA HIS A 225 -1.52 -19.92 5.61
C HIS A 225 -0.28 -19.32 6.31
N TYR A 226 0.84 -20.04 6.16
CA TYR A 226 2.15 -19.72 6.71
C TYR A 226 3.22 -20.09 5.68
N ALA A 227 4.11 -19.15 5.36
CA ALA A 227 5.22 -19.36 4.43
C ALA A 227 6.50 -18.73 4.98
N GLY A 228 7.28 -19.50 5.72
CA GLY A 228 8.51 -19.03 6.37
C GLY A 228 8.80 -19.71 7.70
N ASP A 229 9.77 -19.14 8.41
CA ASP A 229 10.09 -19.46 9.81
C ASP A 229 10.21 -18.15 10.60
N ALA A 230 9.31 -17.91 11.53
CA ALA A 230 9.27 -16.69 12.34
C ALA A 230 10.01 -16.80 13.66
N ARG A 231 10.47 -17.99 14.06
CA ARG A 231 11.11 -18.21 15.36
C ARG A 231 12.32 -17.31 15.64
N PRO A 232 13.16 -16.96 14.66
CA PRO A 232 14.29 -16.06 14.87
C PRO A 232 13.95 -14.56 14.75
N ALA A 233 12.65 -14.20 14.65
CA ALA A 233 12.22 -12.81 14.51
C ALA A 233 12.76 -11.89 15.60
N ASP A 234 13.09 -10.66 15.23
CA ASP A 234 13.80 -9.70 16.06
C ASP A 234 13.25 -8.27 15.80
N PRO A 235 12.85 -7.52 16.84
CA PRO A 235 12.34 -6.16 16.66
C PRO A 235 13.35 -5.22 16.01
N ASP A 236 14.65 -5.41 16.17
CA ASP A 236 15.68 -4.58 15.53
C ASP A 236 15.68 -4.77 14.00
N LEU A 237 15.50 -6.01 13.53
CA LEU A 237 15.26 -6.28 12.10
C LEU A 237 13.98 -5.59 11.62
N GLY A 238 12.94 -5.60 12.45
CA GLY A 238 11.67 -4.91 12.17
C GLY A 238 11.83 -3.41 11.99
N GLU A 239 12.57 -2.73 12.87
CA GLU A 239 12.85 -1.30 12.76
C GLU A 239 13.68 -0.98 11.51
N VAL A 240 14.69 -1.79 11.19
CA VAL A 240 15.47 -1.62 9.94
C VAL A 240 14.57 -1.77 8.72
N ALA A 241 13.66 -2.75 8.71
CA ALA A 241 12.73 -2.97 7.61
C ALA A 241 11.72 -1.81 7.46
N PHE A 242 11.20 -1.27 8.56
CA PHE A 242 10.32 -0.09 8.54
C PHE A 242 11.05 1.16 8.07
N ALA A 243 12.26 1.41 8.57
CA ALA A 243 13.06 2.56 8.15
C ALA A 243 13.30 2.53 6.63
N ALA A 244 13.68 1.37 6.09
CA ALA A 244 13.89 1.18 4.65
C ALA A 244 12.60 1.42 3.84
N TRP A 245 11.46 0.90 4.30
CA TRP A 245 10.17 1.12 3.64
C TRP A 245 9.75 2.57 3.67
N ALA A 246 9.84 3.24 4.83
CA ALA A 246 9.53 4.66 4.98
C ALA A 246 10.45 5.54 4.12
N ASP A 247 11.75 5.25 4.03
CA ASP A 247 12.70 5.96 3.17
C ASP A 247 12.28 5.92 1.70
N GLY A 248 11.90 4.74 1.23
CA GLY A 248 11.38 4.55 -0.13
C GLY A 248 10.07 5.32 -0.36
N LEU A 249 9.14 5.25 0.58
CA LEU A 249 7.88 6.00 0.50
C LEU A 249 8.10 7.52 0.51
N VAL A 250 9.04 8.05 1.30
CA VAL A 250 9.42 9.47 1.27
C VAL A 250 9.84 9.89 -0.14
N LYS A 251 10.69 9.09 -0.81
CA LYS A 251 11.11 9.34 -2.20
C LYS A 251 9.92 9.36 -3.15
N LEU A 252 9.00 8.40 -3.01
CA LEU A 252 7.79 8.31 -3.85
C LEU A 252 6.81 9.46 -3.59
N ILE A 253 6.52 9.80 -2.34
CA ILE A 253 5.66 10.96 -2.01
C ILE A 253 6.21 12.23 -2.65
N ARG A 254 7.53 12.46 -2.58
CA ARG A 254 8.18 13.61 -3.26
C ARG A 254 8.00 13.56 -4.77
N SER A 255 8.14 12.40 -5.38
CA SER A 255 7.98 12.22 -6.83
C SER A 255 6.55 12.45 -7.26
N VAL A 256 5.57 11.86 -6.55
CA VAL A 256 4.14 12.07 -6.81
C VAL A 256 3.76 13.53 -6.64
N LYS A 257 4.25 14.23 -5.60
CA LYS A 257 4.02 15.67 -5.44
C LYS A 257 4.52 16.50 -6.61
N ARG A 258 5.65 16.13 -7.22
CA ARG A 258 6.26 16.84 -8.36
C ARG A 258 5.65 16.45 -9.70
N ASP A 259 4.98 15.31 -9.78
CA ASP A 259 4.38 14.88 -11.05
C ASP A 259 3.35 15.90 -11.56
N ARG A 260 3.57 16.35 -12.79
CA ARG A 260 2.71 17.27 -13.55
C ARG A 260 2.24 16.65 -14.86
N VAL A 261 2.65 15.41 -15.11
CA VAL A 261 2.50 14.74 -16.41
C VAL A 261 1.32 13.79 -16.41
N SER A 262 1.21 12.91 -15.41
CA SER A 262 0.21 11.84 -15.37
C SER A 262 -1.21 12.37 -15.53
N GLY A 263 -1.61 13.40 -14.78
CA GLY A 263 -2.95 13.99 -14.90
C GLY A 263 -3.20 14.68 -16.25
N LYS A 264 -2.15 15.23 -16.90
CA LYS A 264 -2.29 15.78 -18.26
C LYS A 264 -2.49 14.67 -19.29
N LEU A 265 -1.72 13.60 -19.19
CA LEU A 265 -1.86 12.43 -20.06
C LEU A 265 -3.22 11.76 -19.91
N GLN A 266 -3.72 11.64 -18.67
CA GLN A 266 -5.05 11.08 -18.41
C GLN A 266 -6.15 11.91 -19.09
N ARG A 267 -6.11 13.23 -18.97
CA ARG A 267 -7.06 14.12 -19.68
C ARG A 267 -6.90 14.05 -21.19
N GLU A 268 -5.67 14.03 -21.69
CA GLU A 268 -5.39 13.86 -23.15
C GLU A 268 -5.97 12.54 -23.65
N PHE A 269 -5.75 11.45 -22.92
CA PHE A 269 -6.27 10.14 -23.26
C PHE A 269 -7.80 10.17 -23.40
N HIS A 270 -8.52 10.68 -22.40
CA HIS A 270 -9.98 10.73 -22.41
C HIS A 270 -10.50 11.61 -23.54
N ALA A 271 -9.91 12.78 -23.77
CA ALA A 271 -10.30 13.65 -24.87
C ALA A 271 -10.10 13.00 -26.25
N ARG A 272 -9.10 12.12 -26.39
CA ARG A 272 -8.88 11.34 -27.62
C ARG A 272 -9.82 10.15 -27.72
N ALA A 273 -10.11 9.49 -26.60
CA ALA A 273 -11.01 8.35 -26.53
C ALA A 273 -12.47 8.72 -26.90
N GLU A 274 -12.90 9.95 -26.61
CA GLU A 274 -14.21 10.47 -27.05
C GLU A 274 -14.33 10.60 -28.58
N ARG A 275 -13.20 10.75 -29.30
CA ARG A 275 -13.16 10.96 -30.75
C ARG A 275 -12.06 10.12 -31.39
N PRO A 276 -12.14 8.80 -31.40
CA PRO A 276 -11.06 7.93 -31.85
C PRO A 276 -10.69 8.08 -33.31
N TRP A 277 -11.64 8.58 -34.13
CA TRP A 277 -11.47 8.86 -35.55
C TRP A 277 -11.21 10.36 -35.86
N GLY A 278 -11.05 11.19 -34.85
CA GLY A 278 -10.71 12.59 -35.00
C GLY A 278 -9.31 12.80 -35.58
N PRO A 279 -9.05 13.90 -36.30
CA PRO A 279 -7.71 14.19 -36.79
C PRO A 279 -6.73 14.25 -35.61
N SER A 280 -5.68 13.45 -35.70
CA SER A 280 -4.55 13.59 -34.76
C SER A 280 -4.06 15.03 -34.90
N ARG A 281 -4.02 15.80 -33.80
CA ARG A 281 -3.35 17.11 -33.81
C ARG A 281 -1.87 16.83 -34.08
N ARG A 282 -1.49 16.84 -35.38
CA ARG A 282 -0.08 16.92 -35.78
C ARG A 282 0.49 18.14 -35.05
N ARG A 283 1.48 17.95 -34.21
CA ARG A 283 2.33 19.04 -33.74
C ARG A 283 2.79 19.75 -35.00
N ARG A 284 2.36 21.02 -35.21
CA ARG A 284 3.03 21.89 -36.13
C ARG A 284 4.46 22.01 -35.64
N THR A 285 5.37 21.25 -36.22
CA THR A 285 6.78 21.54 -36.13
C THR A 285 6.94 22.88 -36.86
N SER A 286 7.30 23.92 -36.12
CA SER A 286 7.80 25.16 -36.65
C SER A 286 9.14 24.89 -37.37
N ARG A 287 9.06 24.52 -38.64
CA ARG A 287 10.14 24.58 -39.62
C ARG A 287 9.48 24.89 -40.93
N ASP A 288 9.41 26.16 -41.20
CA ASP A 288 9.34 26.80 -42.52
C ASP A 288 9.35 28.31 -42.28
N ASP A 289 10.50 28.80 -41.93
CA ASP A 289 10.92 30.18 -42.16
C ASP A 289 12.44 30.13 -42.39
N GLN A 290 12.81 29.88 -43.65
CA GLN A 290 14.07 30.33 -44.25
C GLN A 290 13.75 30.86 -45.65
#